data_e3400055909c5a375751ff5502698442
#
_entry.id   e3400055909c5a375751ff5502698442
#
_cell.length_a   1.000
_cell.length_b   1.000
_cell.length_c   1.000
_cell.angle_alpha   90.00
_cell.angle_beta   90.00
_cell.angle_gamma   90.00
#
_symmetry.space_group_name_H-M   'P 1'
#
loop_
_entity.id
_entity.type
_entity.pdbx_description
1 polymer ?
#
loop_
_entity_poly.entity_id
_entity_poly.type
_entity_poly.pdbx_seq_one_letter_code
_entity_poly.pdbx_strand_id
1 'polypeptide(L)'
;MPRNILILGASYGSLLATKLLMAGHNVTLVCRSKTAELINRDGTEVRIKLRDEPAHRAIFSRGLPGKLDAASPAEVDLSRYDLVGLAMQEPQYTNHTIRVLMIKIAAAKLPCLSIMNMPPLPYLKRIPALDGMDLEEAYTNASVWERFSPGLVTLCSPDPQAFRPPEEAPNVLHVGLATNFKAAAFADQAHNLLLRELEADIDAVKLDGQDVPVKLKVFDSLFVPLAKWSMLLTGNYRCITLAEPQSIRDAVHGDLKLSQSIYDHVDAIARRLGAEAKDQVPFEKYAKAAESLLKPSSAARAVSNGAPFIERVDLLVKLISQQLGMPNADIDRTAEIVDRRLNERIVPS
;
A
#
# COMPACT_ATOMS: atom_id res chain seq x y z
N MET A 1 12.81 2.99 -23.40
CA MET A 1 14.06 3.57 -22.80
C MET A 1 13.99 3.43 -21.29
N PRO A 2 15.12 3.24 -20.58
CA PRO A 2 15.10 3.17 -19.11
C PRO A 2 14.43 4.40 -18.50
N ARG A 3 13.51 4.20 -17.55
CA ARG A 3 12.89 5.25 -16.75
C ARG A 3 13.62 5.39 -15.44
N ASN A 4 13.57 6.57 -14.82
CA ASN A 4 14.14 6.84 -13.51
C ASN A 4 12.99 6.98 -12.50
N ILE A 5 12.92 6.08 -11.54
CA ILE A 5 11.83 6.02 -10.57
C ILE A 5 12.38 6.32 -9.16
N LEU A 6 11.79 7.29 -8.48
CA LEU A 6 12.02 7.56 -7.08
C LEU A 6 11.02 6.77 -6.24
N ILE A 7 11.46 6.01 -5.24
CA ILE A 7 10.55 5.28 -4.34
C ILE A 7 10.80 5.72 -2.89
N LEU A 8 9.78 6.31 -2.27
CA LEU A 8 9.81 6.66 -0.86
C LEU A 8 9.45 5.42 -0.02
N GLY A 9 10.43 4.94 0.75
CA GLY A 9 10.28 3.73 1.57
C GLY A 9 11.03 2.52 1.02
N ALA A 10 12.15 2.18 1.64
CA ALA A 10 13.04 1.09 1.21
C ALA A 10 12.67 -0.30 1.78
N SER A 11 11.56 -0.44 2.52
CA SER A 11 11.08 -1.74 2.97
C SER A 11 10.21 -2.38 1.89
N TYR A 12 8.92 -2.09 1.91
CA TYR A 12 7.99 -2.61 0.93
C TYR A 12 8.32 -2.14 -0.50
N GLY A 13 8.81 -0.91 -0.63
CA GLY A 13 9.26 -0.34 -1.91
C GLY A 13 10.38 -1.11 -2.60
N SER A 14 11.20 -1.88 -1.84
CA SER A 14 12.24 -2.74 -2.44
C SER A 14 11.63 -3.82 -3.34
N LEU A 15 10.40 -4.27 -3.10
CA LEU A 15 9.73 -5.26 -3.95
C LEU A 15 9.43 -4.69 -5.35
N LEU A 16 8.80 -3.51 -5.42
CA LEU A 16 8.57 -2.85 -6.70
C LEU A 16 9.89 -2.44 -7.36
N ALA A 17 10.84 -1.91 -6.57
CA ALA A 17 12.19 -1.57 -7.03
C ALA A 17 12.86 -2.75 -7.74
N THR A 18 12.86 -3.92 -7.13
CA THR A 18 13.44 -5.13 -7.72
C THR A 18 12.79 -5.48 -9.06
N LYS A 19 11.46 -5.38 -9.17
CA LYS A 19 10.74 -5.64 -10.42
C LYS A 19 11.12 -4.63 -11.52
N LEU A 20 11.23 -3.35 -11.18
CA LEU A 20 11.65 -2.29 -12.09
C LEU A 20 13.11 -2.47 -12.54
N LEU A 21 14.01 -2.81 -11.61
CA LEU A 21 15.42 -3.08 -11.92
C LEU A 21 15.59 -4.29 -12.85
N MET A 22 14.82 -5.36 -12.63
CA MET A 22 14.79 -6.53 -13.52
C MET A 22 14.30 -6.16 -14.94
N ALA A 23 13.37 -5.20 -15.04
CA ALA A 23 12.86 -4.66 -16.29
C ALA A 23 13.81 -3.62 -16.95
N GLY A 24 14.95 -3.32 -16.34
CA GLY A 24 15.96 -2.41 -16.90
C GLY A 24 15.76 -0.93 -16.55
N HIS A 25 14.84 -0.60 -15.65
CA HIS A 25 14.64 0.77 -15.17
C HIS A 25 15.57 1.09 -14.01
N ASN A 26 15.86 2.39 -13.80
CA ASN A 26 16.66 2.87 -12.69
C ASN A 26 15.78 3.25 -11.51
N VAL A 27 16.21 2.92 -10.30
CA VAL A 27 15.45 3.20 -9.08
C VAL A 27 16.34 3.88 -8.06
N THR A 28 15.81 4.93 -7.42
CA THR A 28 16.38 5.50 -6.20
C THR A 28 15.41 5.27 -5.03
N LEU A 29 15.88 4.57 -4.00
CA LEU A 29 15.13 4.34 -2.77
C LEU A 29 15.39 5.46 -1.77
N VAL A 30 14.34 6.15 -1.34
CA VAL A 30 14.44 7.15 -0.26
C VAL A 30 14.23 6.46 1.08
N CYS A 31 15.22 6.59 1.95
CA CYS A 31 15.20 6.01 3.28
C CYS A 31 16.09 6.79 4.26
N ARG A 32 16.22 6.30 5.49
CA ARG A 32 17.14 6.87 6.48
C ARG A 32 18.59 6.69 6.03
N SER A 33 19.47 7.68 6.33
CA SER A 33 20.87 7.71 5.87
C SER A 33 21.63 6.39 6.08
N LYS A 34 21.57 5.80 7.28
CA LYS A 34 22.19 4.49 7.55
C LYS A 34 21.70 3.36 6.63
N THR A 35 20.41 3.38 6.27
CA THR A 35 19.84 2.39 5.35
C THR A 35 20.27 2.70 3.92
N ALA A 36 20.37 3.98 3.54
CA ALA A 36 20.87 4.38 2.23
C ALA A 36 22.34 3.96 2.03
N GLU A 37 23.19 4.21 3.01
CA GLU A 37 24.60 3.75 3.01
C GLU A 37 24.69 2.23 2.83
N LEU A 38 23.87 1.47 3.57
CA LEU A 38 23.84 0.00 3.45
C LEU A 38 23.42 -0.43 2.04
N ILE A 39 22.34 0.15 1.50
CA ILE A 39 21.85 -0.20 0.16
C ILE A 39 22.86 0.19 -0.92
N ASN A 40 23.48 1.36 -0.82
CA ASN A 40 24.52 1.80 -1.78
C ASN A 40 25.75 0.90 -1.74
N ARG A 41 26.12 0.39 -0.56
CA ARG A 41 27.25 -0.53 -0.38
C ARG A 41 26.93 -1.94 -0.83
N ASP A 42 25.78 -2.50 -0.43
CA ASP A 42 25.47 -3.94 -0.53
C ASP A 42 24.32 -4.25 -1.50
N GLY A 43 23.54 -3.25 -1.90
CA GLY A 43 22.30 -3.45 -2.67
C GLY A 43 21.11 -3.87 -1.80
N THR A 44 20.05 -4.38 -2.43
CA THR A 44 18.91 -5.01 -1.76
C THR A 44 18.81 -6.47 -2.14
N GLU A 45 18.23 -7.27 -1.24
CA GLU A 45 17.87 -8.67 -1.47
C GLU A 45 16.37 -8.83 -1.28
N VAL A 46 15.69 -9.39 -2.30
CA VAL A 46 14.26 -9.75 -2.24
C VAL A 46 14.12 -11.24 -2.44
N ARG A 47 13.59 -11.92 -1.43
CA ARG A 47 13.33 -13.37 -1.47
C ARG A 47 11.90 -13.62 -1.89
N ILE A 48 11.73 -14.26 -3.06
CA ILE A 48 10.44 -14.54 -3.65
C ILE A 48 10.36 -16.01 -4.09
N LYS A 49 9.20 -16.65 -3.86
CA LYS A 49 8.98 -18.01 -4.31
C LYS A 49 8.59 -18.02 -5.79
N LEU A 50 9.40 -18.63 -6.63
CA LEU A 50 9.04 -18.92 -8.01
C LEU A 50 8.13 -20.15 -8.09
N ARG A 51 7.39 -20.26 -9.20
CA ARG A 51 6.30 -21.25 -9.34
C ARG A 51 6.75 -22.68 -9.12
N ASP A 52 7.88 -23.04 -9.72
CA ASP A 52 8.37 -24.43 -9.79
C ASP A 52 9.53 -24.68 -8.80
N GLU A 53 9.76 -23.76 -7.86
CA GLU A 53 10.82 -23.88 -6.87
C GLU A 53 10.27 -24.23 -5.48
N PRO A 54 10.91 -25.16 -4.77
CA PRO A 54 10.48 -25.54 -3.41
C PRO A 54 10.76 -24.45 -2.37
N ALA A 55 11.82 -23.66 -2.58
CA ALA A 55 12.30 -22.59 -1.70
C ALA A 55 12.14 -21.21 -2.32
N HIS A 56 12.31 -20.15 -1.50
CA HIS A 56 12.39 -18.78 -1.99
C HIS A 56 13.71 -18.56 -2.71
N ARG A 57 13.65 -17.96 -3.89
CA ARG A 57 14.80 -17.47 -4.64
C ARG A 57 15.20 -16.09 -4.11
N ALA A 58 16.45 -15.91 -3.78
CA ALA A 58 17.03 -14.60 -3.49
C ALA A 58 17.34 -13.86 -4.79
N ILE A 59 16.83 -12.65 -4.93
CA ILE A 59 17.10 -11.74 -6.04
C ILE A 59 17.86 -10.55 -5.48
N PHE A 60 19.12 -10.43 -5.89
CA PHE A 60 19.99 -9.34 -5.48
C PHE A 60 19.92 -8.21 -6.50
N SER A 61 19.77 -6.97 -6.03
CA SER A 61 19.68 -5.79 -6.93
C SER A 61 20.98 -5.58 -7.72
N ARG A 62 22.12 -5.98 -7.16
CA ARG A 62 23.40 -5.97 -7.87
C ARG A 62 23.39 -7.03 -8.96
N GLY A 63 23.72 -6.62 -10.16
CA GLY A 63 23.71 -7.49 -11.34
C GLY A 63 22.38 -7.53 -12.11
N LEU A 64 21.36 -6.80 -11.65
CA LEU A 64 20.15 -6.57 -12.44
C LEU A 64 20.40 -5.55 -13.56
N PRO A 65 19.60 -5.58 -14.65
CA PRO A 65 19.79 -4.67 -15.79
C PRO A 65 19.68 -3.19 -15.43
N GLY A 66 18.78 -2.83 -14.52
CA GLY A 66 18.61 -1.45 -14.02
C GLY A 66 19.62 -1.10 -12.92
N LYS A 67 19.73 0.20 -12.63
CA LYS A 67 20.63 0.73 -11.57
C LYS A 67 19.84 1.07 -10.32
N LEU A 68 20.37 0.63 -9.16
CA LEU A 68 19.83 0.97 -7.85
C LEU A 68 20.73 1.99 -7.16
N ASP A 69 20.11 3.07 -6.71
CA ASP A 69 20.69 4.04 -5.77
C ASP A 69 19.79 4.15 -4.54
N ALA A 70 20.33 4.68 -3.44
CA ALA A 70 19.55 5.05 -2.27
C ALA A 70 20.01 6.42 -1.75
N ALA A 71 19.08 7.22 -1.27
CA ALA A 71 19.34 8.57 -0.78
C ALA A 71 18.50 8.88 0.48
N SER A 72 18.98 9.82 1.28
CA SER A 72 18.14 10.46 2.29
C SER A 72 17.18 11.45 1.65
N PRO A 73 16.05 11.81 2.32
CA PRO A 73 15.07 12.74 1.75
C PRO A 73 15.64 14.10 1.35
N ALA A 74 16.73 14.55 1.99
CA ALA A 74 17.34 15.85 1.74
C ALA A 74 18.23 15.86 0.48
N GLU A 75 18.71 14.71 0.04
CA GLU A 75 19.70 14.55 -1.04
C GLU A 75 19.06 14.34 -2.43
N VAL A 76 17.71 14.26 -2.49
CA VAL A 76 16.98 13.95 -3.72
C VAL A 76 16.94 15.14 -4.67
N ASP A 77 17.44 14.94 -5.89
CA ASP A 77 17.26 15.87 -7.03
C ASP A 77 16.08 15.38 -7.90
N LEU A 78 14.95 16.06 -7.76
CA LEU A 78 13.68 15.67 -8.40
C LEU A 78 13.66 15.83 -9.93
N SER A 79 14.58 16.62 -10.51
CA SER A 79 14.64 16.84 -11.97
C SER A 79 15.01 15.58 -12.76
N ARG A 80 15.46 14.52 -12.06
CA ARG A 80 15.96 13.28 -12.65
C ARG A 80 14.90 12.19 -12.80
N TYR A 81 13.70 12.36 -12.24
CA TYR A 81 12.72 11.26 -12.12
C TYR A 81 11.50 11.46 -13.00
N ASP A 82 11.02 10.35 -13.54
CA ASP A 82 9.81 10.27 -14.35
C ASP A 82 8.57 9.96 -13.51
N LEU A 83 8.74 9.23 -12.40
CA LEU A 83 7.66 8.74 -11.52
C LEU A 83 8.14 8.69 -10.07
N VAL A 84 7.24 8.95 -9.14
CA VAL A 84 7.46 8.76 -7.70
C VAL A 84 6.59 7.62 -7.18
N GLY A 85 7.19 6.59 -6.59
CA GLY A 85 6.50 5.55 -5.82
C GLY A 85 6.39 5.97 -4.36
N LEU A 86 5.17 6.07 -3.83
CA LEU A 86 4.92 6.35 -2.43
C LEU A 86 4.66 5.03 -1.69
N ALA A 87 5.71 4.39 -1.17
CA ALA A 87 5.69 3.03 -0.63
C ALA A 87 5.87 2.99 0.90
N MET A 88 5.35 3.98 1.60
CA MET A 88 5.28 4.05 3.05
C MET A 88 3.83 4.00 3.52
N GLN A 89 3.60 3.69 4.79
CA GLN A 89 2.28 3.85 5.40
C GLN A 89 1.95 5.33 5.60
N GLU A 90 0.66 5.68 5.55
CA GLU A 90 0.18 7.07 5.62
C GLU A 90 0.80 7.87 6.78
N PRO A 91 0.87 7.37 8.04
CA PRO A 91 1.43 8.15 9.14
C PRO A 91 2.90 8.55 8.95
N GLN A 92 3.66 7.80 8.15
CA GLN A 92 5.09 8.08 7.94
C GLN A 92 5.34 9.35 7.11
N TYR A 93 4.33 9.79 6.33
CA TYR A 93 4.43 11.03 5.56
C TYR A 93 4.35 12.29 6.42
N THR A 94 3.98 12.16 7.70
CA THR A 94 3.98 13.27 8.67
C THR A 94 5.38 13.65 9.15
N ASN A 95 6.38 12.77 8.96
CA ASN A 95 7.76 13.07 9.32
C ASN A 95 8.24 14.35 8.63
N HIS A 96 8.88 15.26 9.38
CA HIS A 96 9.26 16.58 8.90
C HIS A 96 10.07 16.54 7.59
N THR A 97 11.11 15.70 7.52
CA THR A 97 11.98 15.61 6.34
C THR A 97 11.25 15.05 5.12
N ILE A 98 10.33 14.10 5.34
CA ILE A 98 9.46 13.55 4.30
C ILE A 98 8.46 14.59 3.83
N ARG A 99 7.82 15.35 4.73
CA ARG A 99 6.89 16.44 4.35
C ARG A 99 7.57 17.49 3.46
N VAL A 100 8.81 17.87 3.78
CA VAL A 100 9.58 18.79 2.92
C VAL A 100 9.79 18.20 1.53
N LEU A 101 10.12 16.91 1.43
CA LEU A 101 10.26 16.22 0.15
C LEU A 101 8.91 16.15 -0.60
N MET A 102 7.81 15.82 0.09
CA MET A 102 6.46 15.79 -0.50
C MET A 102 6.05 17.14 -1.10
N ILE A 103 6.34 18.26 -0.41
CA ILE A 103 6.10 19.61 -0.93
C ILE A 103 6.89 19.85 -2.23
N LYS A 104 8.15 19.42 -2.28
CA LYS A 104 8.98 19.55 -3.49
C LYS A 104 8.46 18.68 -4.64
N ILE A 105 8.02 17.43 -4.35
CA ILE A 105 7.43 16.51 -5.33
C ILE A 105 6.16 17.13 -5.93
N ALA A 106 5.26 17.66 -5.10
CA ALA A 106 4.05 18.33 -5.55
C ALA A 106 4.36 19.56 -6.43
N ALA A 107 5.35 20.38 -6.03
CA ALA A 107 5.78 21.55 -6.78
C ALA A 107 6.42 21.18 -8.14
N ALA A 108 7.15 20.07 -8.19
CA ALA A 108 7.73 19.51 -9.42
C ALA A 108 6.69 18.87 -10.34
N LYS A 109 5.44 18.71 -9.89
CA LYS A 109 4.32 18.07 -10.61
C LYS A 109 4.67 16.66 -11.10
N LEU A 110 5.45 15.90 -10.33
CA LEU A 110 5.78 14.52 -10.66
C LEU A 110 4.58 13.60 -10.42
N PRO A 111 4.28 12.67 -11.33
CA PRO A 111 3.24 11.68 -11.11
C PRO A 111 3.63 10.75 -9.94
N CYS A 112 2.65 10.42 -9.08
CA CYS A 112 2.86 9.64 -7.88
C CYS A 112 2.02 8.36 -7.91
N LEU A 113 2.67 7.21 -7.84
CA LEU A 113 2.06 5.88 -7.64
C LEU A 113 2.09 5.56 -6.14
N SER A 114 0.94 5.62 -5.50
CA SER A 114 0.77 5.46 -4.06
C SER A 114 0.54 3.98 -3.72
N ILE A 115 1.51 3.34 -3.09
CA ILE A 115 1.47 1.91 -2.74
C ILE A 115 1.17 1.78 -1.25
N MET A 116 -0.10 1.94 -0.89
CA MET A 116 -0.57 1.94 0.51
C MET A 116 -2.05 1.50 0.58
N ASN A 117 -2.51 1.11 1.78
CA ASN A 117 -3.93 0.77 1.96
C ASN A 117 -4.78 2.04 2.12
N MET A 118 -4.22 3.09 2.72
CA MET A 118 -4.90 4.36 2.90
C MET A 118 -4.82 5.18 1.60
N PRO A 119 -5.93 5.41 0.88
CA PRO A 119 -5.89 6.19 -0.37
C PRO A 119 -5.49 7.64 -0.06
N PRO A 120 -4.54 8.25 -0.80
CA PRO A 120 -4.26 9.67 -0.66
C PRO A 120 -5.48 10.54 -0.96
N LEU A 121 -5.68 11.63 -0.22
CA LEU A 121 -6.80 12.55 -0.45
C LEU A 121 -6.93 13.04 -1.91
N PRO A 122 -5.83 13.41 -2.63
CA PRO A 122 -5.95 13.78 -4.03
C PRO A 122 -6.45 12.65 -4.94
N TYR A 123 -6.20 11.38 -4.58
CA TYR A 123 -6.80 10.25 -5.30
C TYR A 123 -8.30 10.17 -5.06
N LEU A 124 -8.76 10.30 -3.82
CA LEU A 124 -10.18 10.28 -3.49
C LEU A 124 -10.97 11.42 -4.17
N LYS A 125 -10.35 12.60 -4.34
CA LYS A 125 -10.93 13.73 -5.09
C LYS A 125 -11.19 13.43 -6.57
N ARG A 126 -10.73 12.30 -7.10
CA ARG A 126 -11.05 11.82 -8.46
C ARG A 126 -12.37 11.06 -8.51
N ILE A 127 -12.98 10.75 -7.37
CA ILE A 127 -14.27 10.04 -7.26
C ILE A 127 -15.37 11.07 -6.99
N PRO A 128 -16.21 11.40 -8.00
CA PRO A 128 -17.18 12.50 -7.87
C PRO A 128 -18.18 12.33 -6.72
N ALA A 129 -18.51 11.09 -6.37
CA ALA A 129 -19.42 10.79 -5.26
C ALA A 129 -18.85 11.13 -3.87
N LEU A 130 -17.54 11.42 -3.76
CA LEU A 130 -16.89 11.88 -2.54
C LEU A 130 -16.71 13.39 -2.46
N ASP A 131 -17.18 14.13 -3.48
CA ASP A 131 -17.06 15.58 -3.48
C ASP A 131 -17.84 16.22 -2.33
N GLY A 132 -17.20 17.14 -1.63
CA GLY A 132 -17.77 17.81 -0.46
C GLY A 132 -17.77 16.97 0.84
N MET A 133 -17.30 15.74 0.84
CA MET A 133 -17.18 14.94 2.07
C MET A 133 -15.96 15.36 2.89
N ASP A 134 -16.16 15.49 4.21
CA ASP A 134 -15.06 15.68 5.14
C ASP A 134 -14.48 14.32 5.56
N LEU A 135 -13.26 14.05 5.11
CA LEU A 135 -12.54 12.79 5.36
C LEU A 135 -11.22 13.00 6.07
N GLU A 136 -10.90 14.23 6.47
CA GLU A 136 -9.57 14.60 6.99
C GLU A 136 -9.24 13.92 8.31
N GLU A 137 -10.25 13.64 9.15
CA GLU A 137 -10.09 12.96 10.44
C GLU A 137 -9.46 11.56 10.30
N ALA A 138 -9.65 10.89 9.14
CA ALA A 138 -9.06 9.59 8.89
C ALA A 138 -7.54 9.63 8.63
N TYR A 139 -6.96 10.81 8.45
CA TYR A 139 -5.53 10.99 8.15
C TYR A 139 -4.78 11.49 9.36
N THR A 140 -3.56 10.98 9.56
CA THR A 140 -2.67 11.47 10.62
C THR A 140 -2.33 12.95 10.42
N ASN A 141 -2.20 13.36 9.16
CA ASN A 141 -2.07 14.77 8.79
C ASN A 141 -2.50 14.99 7.33
N ALA A 142 -3.74 15.39 7.13
CA ALA A 142 -4.33 15.65 5.81
C ALA A 142 -3.56 16.70 4.99
N SER A 143 -2.94 17.70 5.66
CA SER A 143 -2.21 18.78 4.99
C SER A 143 -1.00 18.34 4.16
N VAL A 144 -0.52 17.11 4.35
CA VAL A 144 0.54 16.52 3.50
C VAL A 144 0.10 16.47 2.04
N TRP A 145 -1.21 16.31 1.80
CA TRP A 145 -1.79 16.07 0.49
C TRP A 145 -2.33 17.32 -0.21
N GLU A 146 -2.47 18.44 0.49
CA GLU A 146 -3.12 19.68 -0.02
C GLU A 146 -2.50 20.23 -1.30
N ARG A 147 -1.18 20.06 -1.46
CA ARG A 147 -0.44 20.59 -2.59
C ARG A 147 -0.45 19.71 -3.84
N PHE A 148 -1.00 18.51 -3.74
CA PHE A 148 -1.06 17.56 -4.86
C PHE A 148 -2.32 17.76 -5.68
N SER A 149 -2.16 17.96 -6.98
CA SER A 149 -3.28 17.92 -7.92
C SER A 149 -3.82 16.50 -8.03
N PRO A 150 -5.17 16.28 -8.04
CA PRO A 150 -5.76 14.95 -8.11
C PRO A 150 -5.27 14.09 -9.28
N GLY A 151 -5.02 14.71 -10.45
CA GLY A 151 -4.54 14.01 -11.65
C GLY A 151 -3.11 13.46 -11.54
N LEU A 152 -2.31 13.96 -10.58
CA LEU A 152 -0.91 13.56 -10.37
C LEU A 152 -0.75 12.40 -9.38
N VAL A 153 -1.82 11.94 -8.73
CA VAL A 153 -1.73 10.86 -7.74
C VAL A 153 -2.65 9.73 -8.14
N THR A 154 -2.10 8.52 -8.19
CA THR A 154 -2.89 7.31 -8.34
C THR A 154 -2.61 6.32 -7.22
N LEU A 155 -3.54 5.39 -7.00
CA LEU A 155 -3.47 4.38 -5.95
C LEU A 155 -3.07 3.03 -6.54
N CYS A 156 -2.21 2.34 -5.82
CA CYS A 156 -1.84 0.95 -6.05
C CYS A 156 -2.09 0.15 -4.77
N SER A 157 -2.93 -0.86 -4.84
CA SER A 157 -3.17 -1.74 -3.70
C SER A 157 -1.90 -2.57 -3.39
N PRO A 158 -1.39 -2.57 -2.14
CA PRO A 158 -0.24 -3.37 -1.74
C PRO A 158 -0.68 -4.82 -1.45
N ASP A 159 -1.15 -5.53 -2.47
CA ASP A 159 -1.66 -6.90 -2.34
C ASP A 159 -0.56 -7.93 -2.05
N PRO A 160 0.68 -7.84 -2.61
CA PRO A 160 1.76 -8.72 -2.19
C PRO A 160 2.04 -8.60 -0.69
N GLN A 161 2.11 -9.72 0.01
CA GLN A 161 2.51 -9.72 1.41
C GLN A 161 4.02 -9.89 1.51
N ALA A 162 4.70 -8.88 2.01
CA ALA A 162 6.14 -8.88 2.20
C ALA A 162 6.49 -8.29 3.57
N PHE A 163 7.57 -8.76 4.16
CA PHE A 163 8.05 -8.32 5.47
C PHE A 163 9.58 -8.39 5.53
N ARG A 164 10.15 -7.62 6.43
CA ARG A 164 11.55 -7.74 6.81
C ARG A 164 11.67 -8.75 7.94
N PRO A 165 12.46 -9.82 7.77
CA PRO A 165 12.78 -10.70 8.89
C PRO A 165 13.53 -9.89 9.98
N PRO A 166 13.12 -9.96 11.25
CA PRO A 166 13.73 -9.15 12.33
C PRO A 166 15.21 -9.47 12.56
N GLU A 167 15.61 -10.70 12.26
CA GLU A 167 16.96 -11.23 12.40
C GLU A 167 17.91 -10.83 11.26
N GLU A 168 17.36 -10.27 10.18
CA GLU A 168 18.12 -9.98 8.97
C GLU A 168 18.43 -8.48 8.82
N ALA A 169 19.37 -8.16 7.93
CA ALA A 169 19.72 -6.79 7.62
C ALA A 169 18.55 -6.00 7.03
N PRO A 170 18.45 -4.66 7.25
CA PRO A 170 17.33 -3.84 6.80
C PRO A 170 17.11 -3.79 5.27
N ASN A 171 18.06 -4.24 4.47
CA ASN A 171 17.98 -4.32 3.01
C ASN A 171 17.46 -5.68 2.49
N VAL A 172 17.06 -6.60 3.37
CA VAL A 172 16.48 -7.90 3.02
C VAL A 172 14.95 -7.83 3.16
N LEU A 173 14.23 -8.29 2.13
CA LEU A 173 12.77 -8.38 2.13
C LEU A 173 12.33 -9.79 1.76
N HIS A 174 11.37 -10.35 2.50
CA HIS A 174 10.81 -11.66 2.25
C HIS A 174 9.37 -11.54 1.76
N VAL A 175 9.04 -12.17 0.63
CA VAL A 175 7.70 -12.18 0.04
C VAL A 175 6.97 -13.45 0.47
N GLY A 176 5.99 -13.31 1.37
CA GLY A 176 5.19 -14.43 1.88
C GLY A 176 4.02 -14.80 0.95
N LEU A 177 3.40 -13.78 0.30
CA LEU A 177 2.33 -13.99 -0.68
C LEU A 177 2.61 -13.17 -1.93
N ALA A 178 2.88 -13.86 -3.04
CA ALA A 178 3.32 -13.27 -4.29
C ALA A 178 2.14 -12.91 -5.22
N THR A 179 1.19 -12.11 -4.73
CA THR A 179 0.11 -11.53 -5.55
C THR A 179 0.61 -10.31 -6.33
N ASN A 180 -0.19 -9.80 -7.26
CA ASN A 180 0.19 -8.66 -8.09
C ASN A 180 -0.17 -7.33 -7.42
N PHE A 181 0.62 -6.30 -7.69
CA PHE A 181 0.24 -4.92 -7.48
C PHE A 181 -0.92 -4.55 -8.41
N LYS A 182 -1.95 -3.90 -7.88
CA LYS A 182 -3.11 -3.44 -8.64
C LYS A 182 -3.20 -1.93 -8.56
N ALA A 183 -2.83 -1.26 -9.64
CA ALA A 183 -2.84 0.18 -9.75
C ALA A 183 -4.05 0.67 -10.54
N ALA A 184 -4.65 1.78 -10.14
CA ALA A 184 -5.57 2.52 -10.98
C ALA A 184 -4.77 3.37 -11.99
N ALA A 185 -5.36 3.60 -13.17
CA ALA A 185 -4.79 4.49 -14.16
C ALA A 185 -4.71 5.94 -13.64
N PHE A 186 -3.74 6.71 -14.12
CA PHE A 186 -3.74 8.16 -13.94
C PHE A 186 -4.87 8.82 -14.74
N ALA A 187 -5.29 10.01 -14.32
CA ALA A 187 -6.24 10.81 -15.09
C ALA A 187 -5.59 11.40 -16.36
N ASP A 188 -4.31 11.78 -16.26
CA ASP A 188 -3.53 12.28 -17.39
C ASP A 188 -3.06 11.13 -18.28
N GLN A 189 -3.25 11.31 -19.60
CA GLN A 189 -2.94 10.26 -20.59
C GLN A 189 -1.43 9.96 -20.68
N ALA A 190 -0.58 10.98 -20.58
CA ALA A 190 0.88 10.78 -20.70
C ALA A 190 1.40 10.01 -19.49
N HIS A 191 0.92 10.33 -18.28
CA HIS A 191 1.27 9.58 -17.06
C HIS A 191 0.70 8.15 -17.08
N ASN A 192 -0.48 7.98 -17.66
CA ASN A 192 -1.05 6.63 -17.81
C ASN A 192 -0.25 5.79 -18.81
N LEU A 193 0.19 6.36 -19.92
CA LEU A 193 1.09 5.66 -20.86
C LEU A 193 2.38 5.22 -20.19
N LEU A 194 3.02 6.09 -19.39
CA LEU A 194 4.20 5.72 -18.61
C LEU A 194 3.92 4.52 -17.68
N LEU A 195 2.79 4.54 -16.98
CA LEU A 195 2.45 3.44 -16.05
C LEU A 195 2.19 2.12 -16.80
N ARG A 196 1.56 2.19 -17.98
CA ARG A 196 1.32 1.03 -18.85
C ARG A 196 2.62 0.50 -19.47
N GLU A 197 3.57 1.36 -19.82
CA GLU A 197 4.91 0.95 -20.23
C GLU A 197 5.60 0.13 -19.12
N LEU A 198 5.60 0.64 -17.88
CA LEU A 198 6.16 -0.07 -16.74
C LEU A 198 5.45 -1.41 -16.47
N GLU A 199 4.12 -1.47 -16.62
CA GLU A 199 3.36 -2.72 -16.54
C GLU A 199 3.87 -3.74 -17.56
N ALA A 200 3.99 -3.34 -18.82
CA ALA A 200 4.44 -4.22 -19.91
C ALA A 200 5.89 -4.69 -19.71
N ASP A 201 6.77 -3.78 -19.32
CA ASP A 201 8.18 -4.08 -19.11
C ASP A 201 8.37 -5.05 -17.93
N ILE A 202 7.64 -4.85 -16.81
CA ILE A 202 7.63 -5.78 -15.66
C ILE A 202 7.02 -7.15 -16.06
N ASP A 203 5.97 -7.15 -16.89
CA ASP A 203 5.31 -8.40 -17.32
C ASP A 203 6.23 -9.28 -18.19
N ALA A 204 7.10 -8.64 -18.97
CA ALA A 204 8.06 -9.32 -19.85
C ALA A 204 9.27 -9.92 -19.11
N VAL A 205 9.48 -9.57 -17.83
CA VAL A 205 10.64 -10.04 -17.06
C VAL A 205 10.61 -11.57 -16.89
N LYS A 206 11.74 -12.19 -17.23
CA LYS A 206 12.00 -13.62 -16.98
C LYS A 206 13.24 -13.77 -16.09
N LEU A 207 13.26 -14.80 -15.27
CA LEU A 207 14.43 -15.25 -14.52
C LEU A 207 14.67 -16.73 -14.84
N ASP A 208 15.81 -17.05 -15.44
CA ASP A 208 16.14 -18.39 -15.92
C ASP A 208 15.03 -18.97 -16.83
N GLY A 209 14.44 -18.12 -17.68
CA GLY A 209 13.34 -18.48 -18.58
C GLY A 209 11.95 -18.60 -17.96
N GLN A 210 11.84 -18.48 -16.63
CA GLN A 210 10.57 -18.55 -15.90
C GLN A 210 9.95 -17.16 -15.66
N ASP A 211 8.62 -17.12 -15.56
CA ASP A 211 7.90 -15.93 -15.11
C ASP A 211 8.23 -15.57 -13.67
N VAL A 212 8.48 -14.30 -13.43
CA VAL A 212 8.69 -13.79 -12.06
C VAL A 212 7.37 -13.27 -11.50
N PRO A 213 6.85 -13.86 -10.41
CA PRO A 213 5.62 -13.41 -9.79
C PRO A 213 5.74 -11.97 -9.25
N VAL A 214 4.63 -11.42 -8.77
CA VAL A 214 4.48 -10.02 -8.37
C VAL A 214 4.66 -9.09 -9.56
N LYS A 215 3.62 -9.00 -10.38
CA LYS A 215 3.55 -8.09 -11.52
C LYS A 215 2.83 -6.81 -11.13
N LEU A 216 3.09 -5.73 -11.83
CA LEU A 216 2.24 -4.54 -11.83
C LEU A 216 1.09 -4.79 -12.79
N LYS A 217 -0.14 -4.49 -12.36
CA LYS A 217 -1.35 -4.54 -13.19
C LYS A 217 -2.08 -3.21 -13.07
N VAL A 218 -2.32 -2.56 -14.19
CA VAL A 218 -2.96 -1.25 -14.27
C VAL A 218 -4.41 -1.41 -14.75
N PHE A 219 -5.34 -0.77 -14.07
CA PHE A 219 -6.76 -0.84 -14.34
C PHE A 219 -7.32 0.56 -14.60
N ASP A 220 -8.27 0.67 -15.53
CA ASP A 220 -8.91 1.95 -15.83
C ASP A 220 -9.87 2.38 -14.72
N SER A 221 -10.40 1.42 -13.96
CA SER A 221 -11.26 1.70 -12.81
C SER A 221 -10.48 2.20 -11.60
N LEU A 222 -10.97 3.28 -10.98
CA LEU A 222 -10.48 3.78 -9.69
C LEU A 222 -10.80 2.85 -8.53
N PHE A 223 -11.71 1.90 -8.70
CA PHE A 223 -12.22 1.09 -7.60
C PHE A 223 -11.48 -0.24 -7.41
N VAL A 224 -10.71 -0.71 -8.39
CA VAL A 224 -9.95 -1.97 -8.26
C VAL A 224 -8.97 -1.93 -7.07
N PRO A 225 -8.17 -0.88 -6.83
CA PRO A 225 -7.35 -0.80 -5.61
C PRO A 225 -8.18 -0.68 -4.32
N LEU A 226 -9.38 -0.08 -4.39
CA LEU A 226 -10.28 0.11 -3.25
C LEU A 226 -11.06 -1.17 -2.88
N ALA A 227 -11.11 -2.18 -3.74
CA ALA A 227 -11.73 -3.48 -3.42
C ALA A 227 -11.14 -4.11 -2.13
N LYS A 228 -9.95 -3.68 -1.73
CA LYS A 228 -9.32 -4.11 -0.48
C LYS A 228 -10.03 -3.59 0.77
N TRP A 229 -10.83 -2.54 0.68
CA TRP A 229 -11.58 -2.00 1.83
C TRP A 229 -12.44 -3.06 2.51
N SER A 230 -13.20 -3.86 1.74
CA SER A 230 -14.03 -4.93 2.29
C SER A 230 -13.20 -5.94 3.09
N MET A 231 -12.02 -6.33 2.58
CA MET A 231 -11.10 -7.24 3.26
C MET A 231 -10.50 -6.62 4.53
N LEU A 232 -10.12 -5.33 4.46
CA LEU A 232 -9.51 -4.61 5.58
C LEU A 232 -10.50 -4.48 6.74
N LEU A 233 -11.75 -4.07 6.46
CA LEU A 233 -12.79 -3.90 7.47
C LEU A 233 -13.23 -5.25 8.05
N THR A 234 -13.37 -6.29 7.23
CA THR A 234 -13.84 -7.60 7.66
C THR A 234 -12.79 -8.38 8.45
N GLY A 235 -11.52 -8.31 8.07
CA GLY A 235 -10.44 -9.09 8.68
C GLY A 235 -9.41 -8.24 9.40
N ASN A 236 -8.70 -7.37 8.68
CA ASN A 236 -7.48 -6.74 9.19
C ASN A 236 -7.70 -5.88 10.43
N TYR A 237 -8.71 -5.00 10.45
CA TYR A 237 -9.00 -4.15 11.62
C TYR A 237 -9.68 -4.91 12.73
N ARG A 238 -10.48 -5.94 12.43
CA ARG A 238 -11.08 -6.82 13.44
C ARG A 238 -10.08 -7.75 14.14
N CYS A 239 -8.83 -7.82 13.65
CA CYS A 239 -7.73 -8.40 14.42
C CYS A 239 -7.38 -7.57 15.67
N ILE A 240 -7.71 -6.28 15.69
CA ILE A 240 -7.51 -5.40 16.85
C ILE A 240 -8.69 -5.60 17.78
N THR A 241 -8.42 -6.11 18.98
CA THR A 241 -9.43 -6.34 20.02
C THR A 241 -9.05 -5.56 21.28
N LEU A 242 -9.96 -5.47 22.24
CA LEU A 242 -9.68 -4.87 23.57
C LEU A 242 -8.76 -5.72 24.42
N ALA A 243 -8.61 -7.00 24.06
CA ALA A 243 -7.68 -7.95 24.68
C ALA A 243 -6.48 -8.19 23.74
N GLU A 244 -6.03 -9.43 23.67
CA GLU A 244 -4.96 -9.83 22.75
C GLU A 244 -5.40 -9.84 21.29
N PRO A 245 -4.53 -9.48 20.34
CA PRO A 245 -4.87 -9.49 18.93
C PRO A 245 -5.14 -10.90 18.42
N GLN A 246 -6.16 -11.05 17.59
CA GLN A 246 -6.50 -12.32 16.94
C GLN A 246 -5.94 -12.42 15.52
N SER A 247 -5.87 -13.64 14.98
CA SER A 247 -5.46 -13.86 13.59
C SER A 247 -6.53 -13.35 12.60
N ILE A 248 -6.13 -13.09 11.34
CA ILE A 248 -7.09 -12.71 10.29
C ILE A 248 -8.09 -13.87 10.09
N ARG A 249 -7.63 -15.12 10.12
CA ARG A 249 -8.53 -16.29 10.06
C ARG A 249 -9.59 -16.24 11.15
N ASP A 250 -9.20 -16.03 12.40
CA ASP A 250 -10.13 -16.04 13.52
C ASP A 250 -11.09 -14.84 13.48
N ALA A 251 -10.61 -13.67 13.04
CA ALA A 251 -11.45 -12.50 12.79
C ALA A 251 -12.51 -12.74 11.72
N VAL A 252 -12.19 -13.49 10.66
CA VAL A 252 -13.12 -13.76 9.55
C VAL A 252 -14.01 -14.95 9.84
N HIS A 253 -13.45 -16.06 10.33
CA HIS A 253 -14.17 -17.33 10.48
C HIS A 253 -14.79 -17.55 11.86
N GLY A 254 -14.44 -16.73 12.87
CA GLY A 254 -15.07 -16.79 14.20
C GLY A 254 -16.58 -16.49 14.16
N ASP A 255 -17.00 -15.61 13.26
CA ASP A 255 -18.40 -15.37 12.88
C ASP A 255 -18.47 -15.05 11.39
N LEU A 256 -18.72 -16.07 10.57
CA LEU A 256 -18.73 -15.97 9.13
C LEU A 256 -19.92 -15.13 8.60
N LYS A 257 -21.07 -15.15 9.31
CA LYS A 257 -22.26 -14.38 8.94
C LYS A 257 -22.01 -12.88 9.16
N LEU A 258 -21.47 -12.51 10.31
CA LEU A 258 -21.07 -11.14 10.60
C LEU A 258 -20.00 -10.65 9.61
N SER A 259 -19.03 -11.49 9.32
CA SER A 259 -17.96 -11.19 8.37
C SER A 259 -18.50 -10.92 6.98
N GLN A 260 -19.43 -11.73 6.50
CA GLN A 260 -20.11 -11.51 5.22
C GLN A 260 -20.93 -10.23 5.24
N SER A 261 -21.69 -9.98 6.30
CA SER A 261 -22.50 -8.75 6.43
C SER A 261 -21.65 -7.47 6.34
N ILE A 262 -20.51 -7.43 7.04
CA ILE A 262 -19.57 -6.29 6.97
C ILE A 262 -18.99 -6.17 5.57
N TYR A 263 -18.55 -7.29 4.97
CA TYR A 263 -17.95 -7.32 3.64
C TYR A 263 -18.90 -6.78 2.59
N ASP A 264 -20.13 -7.28 2.57
CA ASP A 264 -21.17 -6.91 1.60
C ASP A 264 -21.59 -5.43 1.79
N HIS A 265 -21.60 -4.94 3.03
CA HIS A 265 -21.88 -3.54 3.31
C HIS A 265 -20.80 -2.62 2.75
N VAL A 266 -19.52 -2.96 2.93
CA VAL A 266 -18.40 -2.17 2.38
C VAL A 266 -18.36 -2.26 0.83
N ASP A 267 -18.68 -3.42 0.24
CA ASP A 267 -18.87 -3.55 -1.20
C ASP A 267 -20.01 -2.62 -1.69
N ALA A 268 -21.13 -2.57 -0.97
CA ALA A 268 -22.24 -1.67 -1.30
C ALA A 268 -21.83 -0.19 -1.22
N ILE A 269 -21.00 0.22 -0.25
CA ILE A 269 -20.43 1.57 -0.20
C ILE A 269 -19.59 1.83 -1.47
N ALA A 270 -18.66 0.94 -1.83
CA ALA A 270 -17.85 1.10 -3.04
C ALA A 270 -18.72 1.22 -4.30
N ARG A 271 -19.77 0.42 -4.42
CA ARG A 271 -20.73 0.50 -5.53
C ARG A 271 -21.53 1.81 -5.53
N ARG A 272 -21.92 2.31 -4.37
CA ARG A 272 -22.59 3.61 -4.24
C ARG A 272 -21.71 4.76 -4.69
N LEU A 273 -20.37 4.61 -4.54
CA LEU A 273 -19.38 5.55 -5.04
C LEU A 273 -19.11 5.43 -6.55
N GLY A 274 -19.55 4.36 -7.20
CA GLY A 274 -19.42 4.13 -8.63
C GLY A 274 -18.63 2.87 -9.04
N ALA A 275 -18.27 2.00 -8.10
CA ALA A 275 -17.62 0.73 -8.43
C ALA A 275 -18.55 -0.20 -9.21
N GLU A 276 -17.99 -0.92 -10.17
CA GLU A 276 -18.69 -2.01 -10.87
C GLU A 276 -18.46 -3.36 -10.14
N ALA A 277 -19.30 -4.35 -10.41
CA ALA A 277 -19.16 -5.70 -9.84
C ALA A 277 -17.79 -6.33 -10.13
N LYS A 278 -17.26 -6.09 -11.33
CA LYS A 278 -15.95 -6.61 -11.77
C LYS A 278 -14.76 -5.99 -11.03
N ASP A 279 -14.94 -4.82 -10.40
CA ASP A 279 -13.90 -4.14 -9.65
C ASP A 279 -13.70 -4.75 -8.26
N GLN A 280 -14.69 -5.49 -7.77
CA GLN A 280 -14.74 -6.03 -6.42
C GLN A 280 -14.31 -7.51 -6.38
N VAL A 281 -13.96 -7.97 -5.20
CA VAL A 281 -13.62 -9.39 -4.95
C VAL A 281 -14.78 -10.04 -4.23
N PRO A 282 -15.32 -11.20 -4.68
CA PRO A 282 -16.39 -11.91 -3.96
C PRO A 282 -15.95 -12.32 -2.55
N PHE A 283 -16.87 -12.25 -1.57
CA PHE A 283 -16.61 -12.61 -0.17
C PHE A 283 -16.04 -14.03 -0.02
N GLU A 284 -16.60 -15.00 -0.74
CA GLU A 284 -16.19 -16.41 -0.67
C GLU A 284 -14.71 -16.60 -1.03
N LYS A 285 -14.25 -15.84 -2.02
CA LYS A 285 -12.84 -15.85 -2.44
C LYS A 285 -11.93 -15.29 -1.34
N TYR A 286 -12.36 -14.22 -0.68
CA TYR A 286 -11.62 -13.65 0.45
C TYR A 286 -11.66 -14.58 1.68
N ALA A 287 -12.82 -15.09 2.06
CA ALA A 287 -12.98 -16.00 3.18
C ALA A 287 -12.08 -17.23 3.01
N LYS A 288 -12.07 -17.82 1.79
CA LYS A 288 -11.18 -18.94 1.47
C LYS A 288 -9.68 -18.58 1.62
N ALA A 289 -9.27 -17.41 1.16
CA ALA A 289 -7.90 -16.95 1.34
C ALA A 289 -7.55 -16.72 2.82
N ALA A 290 -8.50 -16.24 3.62
CA ALA A 290 -8.31 -15.96 5.04
C ALA A 290 -8.04 -17.23 5.88
N GLU A 291 -8.46 -18.41 5.44
CA GLU A 291 -8.16 -19.69 6.12
C GLU A 291 -6.66 -19.89 6.39
N SER A 292 -5.82 -19.43 5.49
CA SER A 292 -4.35 -19.55 5.59
C SER A 292 -3.68 -18.41 6.37
N LEU A 293 -4.41 -17.35 6.75
CA LEU A 293 -3.87 -16.17 7.40
C LEU A 293 -3.88 -16.30 8.93
N LEU A 294 -2.95 -17.09 9.45
CA LEU A 294 -2.87 -17.50 10.86
C LEU A 294 -2.24 -16.47 11.80
N LYS A 295 -1.83 -15.30 11.27
CA LYS A 295 -1.23 -14.23 12.06
C LYS A 295 -2.15 -13.02 12.11
N PRO A 296 -2.06 -12.18 13.17
CA PRO A 296 -2.73 -10.89 13.19
C PRO A 296 -2.28 -10.01 12.03
N SER A 297 -3.14 -9.09 11.60
CA SER A 297 -2.82 -8.10 10.56
C SER A 297 -1.63 -7.23 10.93
N SER A 298 -1.02 -6.58 9.93
CA SER A 298 0.06 -5.61 10.17
C SER A 298 -0.39 -4.45 11.08
N ALA A 299 -1.63 -3.98 10.91
CA ALA A 299 -2.22 -2.94 11.77
C ALA A 299 -2.33 -3.43 13.23
N ALA A 300 -2.87 -4.63 13.45
CA ALA A 300 -2.99 -5.20 14.80
C ALA A 300 -1.62 -5.39 15.47
N ARG A 301 -0.63 -5.91 14.73
CA ARG A 301 0.74 -6.05 15.24
C ARG A 301 1.36 -4.69 15.57
N ALA A 302 1.16 -3.68 14.72
CA ALA A 302 1.67 -2.32 14.96
C ALA A 302 1.06 -1.73 16.24
N VAL A 303 -0.25 -1.82 16.41
CA VAL A 303 -0.95 -1.39 17.64
C VAL A 303 -0.43 -2.16 18.85
N SER A 304 -0.29 -3.48 18.78
CA SER A 304 0.24 -4.30 19.90
C SER A 304 1.68 -3.95 20.25
N ASN A 305 2.50 -3.55 19.27
CA ASN A 305 3.87 -3.10 19.48
C ASN A 305 3.99 -1.62 19.89
N GLY A 306 2.88 -0.93 20.17
CA GLY A 306 2.90 0.43 20.66
C GLY A 306 3.00 1.51 19.60
N ALA A 307 2.70 1.22 18.33
CA ALA A 307 2.63 2.26 17.30
C ALA A 307 1.59 3.33 17.69
N PRO A 308 1.95 4.63 17.72
CA PRO A 308 1.02 5.69 18.07
C PRO A 308 0.00 5.97 16.97
N PHE A 309 0.32 5.61 15.73
CA PHE A 309 -0.51 5.83 14.56
C PHE A 309 -0.42 4.64 13.62
N ILE A 310 -1.53 4.34 12.95
CA ILE A 310 -1.65 3.37 11.85
C ILE A 310 -2.45 3.99 10.71
N GLU A 311 -2.47 3.35 9.54
CA GLU A 311 -3.42 3.71 8.48
C GLU A 311 -4.85 3.46 8.98
N ARG A 312 -5.75 4.44 8.83
CA ARG A 312 -7.11 4.42 9.37
C ARG A 312 -8.16 4.25 8.28
N VAL A 313 -8.02 3.18 7.47
CA VAL A 313 -9.05 2.85 6.46
C VAL A 313 -10.39 2.49 7.12
N ASP A 314 -10.36 1.96 8.34
CA ASP A 314 -11.55 1.72 9.15
C ASP A 314 -12.33 3.02 9.41
N LEU A 315 -11.64 4.07 9.84
CA LEU A 315 -12.25 5.39 10.08
C LEU A 315 -12.67 6.05 8.76
N LEU A 316 -11.84 5.95 7.70
CA LEU A 316 -12.19 6.47 6.38
C LEU A 316 -13.50 5.87 5.87
N VAL A 317 -13.65 4.54 5.91
CA VAL A 317 -14.88 3.86 5.46
C VAL A 317 -16.06 4.21 6.35
N LYS A 318 -15.87 4.34 7.68
CA LYS A 318 -16.91 4.82 8.60
C LYS A 318 -17.40 6.21 8.22
N LEU A 319 -16.51 7.18 8.01
CA LEU A 319 -16.86 8.55 7.63
C LEU A 319 -17.60 8.61 6.30
N ILE A 320 -17.15 7.86 5.29
CA ILE A 320 -17.83 7.75 4.00
C ILE A 320 -19.23 7.13 4.17
N SER A 321 -19.34 6.04 4.91
CA SER A 321 -20.59 5.35 5.19
C SER A 321 -21.64 6.28 5.82
N GLN A 322 -21.24 7.04 6.83
CA GLN A 322 -22.11 7.99 7.54
C GLN A 322 -22.57 9.12 6.60
N GLN A 323 -21.66 9.71 5.82
CA GLN A 323 -21.98 10.82 4.90
C GLN A 323 -22.81 10.37 3.68
N LEU A 324 -22.75 9.08 3.32
CA LEU A 324 -23.64 8.47 2.32
C LEU A 324 -25.03 8.11 2.87
N GLY A 325 -25.27 8.27 4.18
CA GLY A 325 -26.50 7.80 4.82
C GLY A 325 -26.60 6.28 4.93
N MET A 326 -25.46 5.59 4.96
CA MET A 326 -25.33 4.13 5.05
C MET A 326 -24.57 3.72 6.34
N PRO A 327 -24.96 4.21 7.55
CA PRO A 327 -24.22 3.87 8.77
C PRO A 327 -24.30 2.37 9.08
N ASN A 328 -23.24 1.82 9.69
CA ASN A 328 -23.18 0.42 10.08
C ASN A 328 -22.52 0.27 11.46
N ALA A 329 -23.28 -0.28 12.42
CA ALA A 329 -22.84 -0.40 13.81
C ALA A 329 -21.60 -1.26 14.02
N ASP A 330 -21.35 -2.26 13.17
CA ASP A 330 -20.17 -3.13 13.28
C ASP A 330 -18.91 -2.43 12.76
N ILE A 331 -19.03 -1.57 11.74
CA ILE A 331 -17.95 -0.71 11.26
C ILE A 331 -17.64 0.36 12.32
N ASP A 332 -18.68 1.02 12.87
CA ASP A 332 -18.52 2.00 13.94
C ASP A 332 -17.80 1.40 15.15
N ARG A 333 -18.25 0.22 15.60
CA ARG A 333 -17.62 -0.51 16.71
C ARG A 333 -16.17 -0.89 16.42
N THR A 334 -15.85 -1.28 15.18
CA THR A 334 -14.47 -1.61 14.79
C THR A 334 -13.58 -0.37 14.91
N ALA A 335 -14.02 0.78 14.39
CA ALA A 335 -13.28 2.04 14.49
C ALA A 335 -13.11 2.50 15.95
N GLU A 336 -14.15 2.39 16.78
CA GLU A 336 -14.10 2.70 18.21
C GLU A 336 -13.08 1.84 18.98
N ILE A 337 -13.00 0.54 18.68
CA ILE A 337 -11.99 -0.34 19.29
C ILE A 337 -10.59 0.10 18.89
N VAL A 338 -10.38 0.43 17.61
CA VAL A 338 -9.09 0.92 17.12
C VAL A 338 -8.71 2.23 17.83
N ASP A 339 -9.64 3.20 17.92
CA ASP A 339 -9.43 4.48 18.62
C ASP A 339 -9.05 4.27 20.08
N ARG A 340 -9.81 3.42 20.78
CA ARG A 340 -9.53 3.12 22.19
C ARG A 340 -8.14 2.52 22.36
N ARG A 341 -7.75 1.56 21.52
CA ARG A 341 -6.43 0.90 21.60
C ARG A 341 -5.27 1.84 21.26
N LEU A 342 -5.47 2.80 20.38
CA LEU A 342 -4.47 3.84 20.11
C LEU A 342 -4.36 4.84 21.26
N ASN A 343 -5.49 5.24 21.87
CA ASN A 343 -5.54 6.22 22.96
C ASN A 343 -5.05 5.66 24.31
N GLU A 344 -5.29 4.39 24.63
CA GLU A 344 -4.82 3.75 25.87
C GLU A 344 -3.29 3.83 26.06
N ARG A 345 -2.52 4.11 25.00
CA ARG A 345 -1.05 4.17 25.02
C ARG A 345 -0.46 5.57 24.99
N ILE A 346 -1.31 6.60 24.82
CA ILE A 346 -0.91 8.01 24.87
C ILE A 346 -0.78 8.50 26.33
N VAL A 347 -1.34 7.76 27.30
CA VAL A 347 -1.22 8.09 28.73
C VAL A 347 0.08 7.46 29.25
N PRO A 348 1.14 8.25 29.57
CA PRO A 348 2.33 7.73 30.23
C PRO A 348 1.93 7.22 31.62
N SER A 349 2.27 5.99 31.94
CA SER A 349 2.21 5.42 33.30
C SER A 349 3.19 6.14 34.23
#